data_712c1ce15800c7b65cf8f14e97954ed9
#
_entry.id   712c1ce15800c7b65cf8f14e97954ed9
#
_cell.length_a   1.000
_cell.length_b   1.000
_cell.length_c   1.000
_cell.angle_alpha   90.00
_cell.angle_beta   90.00
_cell.angle_gamma   90.00
#
_symmetry.space_group_name_H-M   'P 1'
#
loop_
_entity.id
_entity.type
_entity.pdbx_description
1 polymer ?
#
loop_
_entity_poly.entity_id
_entity_poly.type
_entity_poly.pdbx_seq_one_letter_code
_entity_poly.pdbx_strand_id
1 'polypeptide(L)'
;MPVARRVLGENHDITLMMRTNYANALYQNAGATLDDLREAVTTLEDVGRIAQRVFGGGHPLTGRVELRLREARAALAARETPDA
;
A
#
# COMPACT_ATOMS: atom_id res chain seq x y z
N MET A 1 -21.87 -12.66 12.54
CA MET A 1 -22.28 -11.36 13.07
C MET A 1 -22.31 -10.31 11.97
N PRO A 2 -23.49 -9.86 11.61
CA PRO A 2 -23.57 -8.81 10.60
C PRO A 2 -22.91 -7.50 11.06
N VAL A 3 -22.82 -7.31 12.36
CA VAL A 3 -22.20 -6.09 12.90
C VAL A 3 -20.73 -6.01 12.49
N ALA A 4 -19.99 -7.12 12.63
CA ALA A 4 -18.58 -7.12 12.30
C ALA A 4 -18.36 -6.80 10.82
N ARG A 5 -19.18 -7.41 9.96
CA ARG A 5 -19.06 -7.17 8.53
C ARG A 5 -19.39 -5.73 8.20
N ARG A 6 -20.44 -5.19 8.84
CA ARG A 6 -20.83 -3.82 8.59
C ARG A 6 -19.72 -2.85 9.00
N VAL A 7 -19.12 -3.12 10.15
CA VAL A 7 -18.05 -2.27 10.64
C VAL A 7 -16.88 -2.27 9.65
N LEU A 8 -16.52 -3.44 9.14
CA LEU A 8 -15.44 -3.52 8.15
C LEU A 8 -15.81 -2.76 6.89
N GLY A 9 -17.06 -2.87 6.45
CA GLY A 9 -17.51 -2.17 5.26
C GLY A 9 -17.51 -0.67 5.44
N GLU A 10 -17.85 -0.21 6.63
CA GLU A 10 -17.93 1.22 6.91
C GLU A 10 -16.57 1.83 7.25
N ASN A 11 -15.59 0.99 7.54
CA ASN A 11 -14.26 1.46 7.91
C ASN A 11 -13.24 1.10 6.86
N HIS A 12 -13.58 1.37 5.60
CA HIS A 12 -12.66 1.12 4.50
C HIS A 12 -11.34 1.84 4.71
N ASP A 13 -11.40 3.05 5.26
CA ASP A 13 -10.20 3.83 5.49
C ASP A 13 -9.24 3.12 6.44
N ILE A 14 -9.77 2.53 7.51
CA ILE A 14 -8.95 1.81 8.48
C ILE A 14 -8.33 0.58 7.83
N THR A 15 -9.14 -0.19 7.09
CA THR A 15 -8.67 -1.39 6.42
C THR A 15 -7.56 -1.05 5.42
N LEU A 16 -7.77 -0.03 4.62
CA LEU A 16 -6.79 0.36 3.62
C LEU A 16 -5.53 0.92 4.27
N MET A 17 -5.69 1.64 5.38
CA MET A 17 -4.55 2.15 6.11
C MET A 17 -3.70 1.03 6.69
N MET A 18 -4.35 -0.01 7.23
CA MET A 18 -3.62 -1.15 7.78
C MET A 18 -2.85 -1.87 6.68
N ARG A 19 -3.45 -2.04 5.51
CA ARG A 19 -2.77 -2.67 4.39
C ARG A 19 -1.61 -1.81 3.91
N THR A 20 -1.79 -0.49 3.92
CA THR A 20 -0.72 0.44 3.56
C THR A 20 0.43 0.33 4.55
N ASN A 21 0.11 0.26 5.83
CA ASN A 21 1.14 0.12 6.86
C ASN A 21 1.89 -1.20 6.72
N TYR A 22 1.18 -2.26 6.39
CA TYR A 22 1.81 -3.56 6.15
C TYR A 22 2.80 -3.46 4.99
N ALA A 23 2.37 -2.88 3.88
CA ALA A 23 3.25 -2.73 2.73
C ALA A 23 4.44 -1.85 3.06
N ASN A 24 4.19 -0.78 3.83
CA ASN A 24 5.25 0.13 4.24
C ASN A 24 6.32 -0.62 5.06
N ALA A 25 5.88 -1.47 5.96
CA ALA A 25 6.80 -2.27 6.76
C ALA A 25 7.62 -3.21 5.89
N LEU A 26 6.99 -3.75 4.84
CA LEU A 26 7.70 -4.66 3.95
C LEU A 26 8.87 -3.99 3.24
N TYR A 27 8.66 -2.81 2.68
CA TYR A 27 9.71 -2.21 1.87
C TYR A 27 10.70 -1.37 2.68
N GLN A 28 10.34 -0.98 3.88
CA GLN A 28 11.25 -0.19 4.73
C GLN A 28 12.15 -1.05 5.59
N ASN A 29 11.88 -2.34 5.65
CA ASN A 29 12.70 -3.25 6.42
C ASN A 29 14.08 -3.39 5.76
N ALA A 30 15.15 -3.20 6.52
CA ALA A 30 16.50 -3.32 6.00
C ALA A 30 16.79 -4.71 5.43
N GLY A 31 16.10 -5.73 5.96
CA GLY A 31 16.25 -7.08 5.48
C GLY A 31 15.23 -7.47 4.41
N ALA A 32 14.54 -6.50 3.82
CA ALA A 32 13.53 -6.79 2.83
C ALA A 32 14.13 -7.53 1.63
N THR A 33 13.46 -8.59 1.21
CA THR A 33 13.86 -9.33 0.02
C THR A 33 13.21 -8.71 -1.19
N LEU A 34 13.66 -9.14 -2.37
CA LEU A 34 13.04 -8.69 -3.62
C LEU A 34 11.55 -9.04 -3.65
N ASP A 35 11.21 -10.23 -3.14
CA ASP A 35 9.81 -10.65 -3.08
C ASP A 35 9.01 -9.73 -2.14
N ASP A 36 9.60 -9.32 -1.02
CA ASP A 36 8.95 -8.38 -0.11
C ASP A 36 8.64 -7.07 -0.80
N LEU A 37 9.59 -6.58 -1.59
CA LEU A 37 9.41 -5.32 -2.30
C LEU A 37 8.32 -5.44 -3.36
N ARG A 38 8.29 -6.58 -4.07
CA ARG A 38 7.24 -6.81 -5.06
C ARG A 38 5.88 -6.90 -4.41
N GLU A 39 5.80 -7.57 -3.26
CA GLU A 39 4.54 -7.67 -2.54
C GLU A 39 4.07 -6.29 -2.09
N ALA A 40 4.99 -5.46 -1.61
CA ALA A 40 4.65 -4.11 -1.18
C ALA A 40 4.08 -3.30 -2.34
N VAL A 41 4.71 -3.36 -3.50
CA VAL A 41 4.22 -2.65 -4.67
C VAL A 41 2.84 -3.14 -5.08
N THR A 42 2.66 -4.45 -5.16
CA THR A 42 1.37 -5.03 -5.54
C THR A 42 0.28 -4.62 -4.56
N THR A 43 0.58 -4.70 -3.27
CA THR A 43 -0.38 -4.32 -2.24
C THR A 43 -0.77 -2.86 -2.36
N LEU A 44 0.21 -1.99 -2.55
CA LEU A 44 -0.06 -0.55 -2.65
C LEU A 44 -0.80 -0.21 -3.93
N GLU A 45 -0.52 -0.91 -5.02
CA GLU A 45 -1.29 -0.69 -6.26
C GLU A 45 -2.76 -1.04 -6.06
N ASP A 46 -3.01 -2.16 -5.40
CA ASP A 46 -4.38 -2.59 -5.14
C ASP A 46 -5.09 -1.61 -4.20
N VAL A 47 -4.43 -1.24 -3.12
CA VAL A 47 -4.98 -0.29 -2.16
C VAL A 47 -5.24 1.04 -2.84
N GLY A 48 -4.32 1.47 -3.71
CA GLY A 48 -4.47 2.73 -4.44
C GLY A 48 -5.70 2.75 -5.33
N ARG A 49 -5.94 1.65 -6.05
CA ARG A 49 -7.13 1.56 -6.90
C ARG A 49 -8.40 1.64 -6.07
N ILE A 50 -8.41 0.95 -4.93
CA ILE A 50 -9.58 0.95 -4.06
C ILE A 50 -9.78 2.35 -3.47
N ALA A 51 -8.70 2.99 -3.02
CA ALA A 51 -8.79 4.33 -2.44
C ALA A 51 -9.32 5.33 -3.45
N GLN A 52 -8.85 5.26 -4.69
CA GLN A 52 -9.35 6.13 -5.75
C GLN A 52 -10.84 5.95 -5.95
N ARG A 53 -11.30 4.71 -5.95
CA ARG A 53 -12.71 4.41 -6.18
C ARG A 53 -13.57 4.85 -5.01
N VAL A 54 -13.12 4.60 -3.78
CA VAL A 54 -13.93 4.83 -2.60
C VAL A 54 -13.87 6.29 -2.16
N PHE A 55 -12.67 6.88 -2.15
CA PHE A 55 -12.46 8.22 -1.60
C PHE A 55 -12.17 9.28 -2.64
N GLY A 56 -11.73 8.88 -3.83
CA GLY A 56 -11.34 9.83 -4.85
C GLY A 56 -9.91 10.33 -4.67
N GLY A 57 -9.40 10.98 -5.70
CA GLY A 57 -8.00 11.40 -5.74
C GLY A 57 -7.62 12.48 -4.76
N GLY A 58 -8.60 13.26 -4.29
CA GLY A 58 -8.31 14.35 -3.37
C GLY A 58 -8.29 13.96 -1.90
N HIS A 59 -8.58 12.71 -1.58
CA HIS A 59 -8.60 12.26 -0.19
C HIS A 59 -7.19 12.10 0.33
N PRO A 60 -6.92 12.49 1.59
CA PRO A 60 -5.56 12.37 2.15
C PRO A 60 -5.02 10.94 2.13
N LEU A 61 -5.87 9.95 2.34
CA LEU A 61 -5.44 8.56 2.32
C LEU A 61 -4.97 8.17 0.93
N THR A 62 -5.70 8.58 -0.09
CA THR A 62 -5.32 8.28 -1.48
C THR A 62 -3.94 8.85 -1.79
N GLY A 63 -3.70 10.11 -1.40
CA GLY A 63 -2.41 10.74 -1.61
C GLY A 63 -1.29 10.02 -0.88
N ARG A 64 -1.57 9.57 0.36
CA ARG A 64 -0.57 8.85 1.14
C ARG A 64 -0.23 7.53 0.49
N VAL A 65 -1.23 6.80 0.01
CA VAL A 65 -0.99 5.53 -0.66
C VAL A 65 -0.16 5.73 -1.92
N GLU A 66 -0.47 6.76 -2.68
CA GLU A 66 0.27 7.04 -3.91
C GLU A 66 1.73 7.38 -3.62
N LEU A 67 1.98 8.12 -2.55
CA LEU A 67 3.34 8.42 -2.15
C LEU A 67 4.10 7.14 -1.77
N ARG A 68 3.46 6.29 -0.97
CA ARG A 68 4.09 5.04 -0.56
C ARG A 68 4.34 4.13 -1.75
N LEU A 69 3.42 4.11 -2.70
CA LEU A 69 3.59 3.32 -3.91
C LEU A 69 4.80 3.79 -4.70
N ARG A 70 4.97 5.09 -4.83
CA ARG A 70 6.13 5.66 -5.52
C ARG A 70 7.41 5.24 -4.84
N GLU A 71 7.44 5.32 -3.51
CA GLU A 71 8.62 4.93 -2.75
C GLU A 71 8.92 3.44 -2.89
N ALA A 72 7.88 2.61 -2.85
CA ALA A 72 8.06 1.17 -2.96
C ALA A 72 8.57 0.80 -4.35
N ARG A 73 8.05 1.47 -5.39
CA ARG A 73 8.52 1.22 -6.75
C ARG A 73 9.99 1.63 -6.92
N ALA A 74 10.37 2.74 -6.29
CA ALA A 74 11.75 3.17 -6.35
C ALA A 74 12.67 2.17 -5.66
N ALA A 75 12.24 1.66 -4.51
CA ALA A 75 13.03 0.66 -3.79
C ALA A 75 13.17 -0.62 -4.60
N LEU A 76 12.08 -1.04 -5.24
CA LEU A 76 12.11 -2.25 -6.06
C LEU A 76 13.04 -2.07 -7.25
N ALA A 77 12.93 -0.93 -7.93
CA ALA A 77 13.77 -0.66 -9.09
C ALA A 77 15.24 -0.65 -8.72
N ALA A 78 15.57 -0.09 -7.55
CA ALA A 78 16.94 -0.05 -7.09
C ALA A 78 17.49 -1.45 -6.83
N ARG A 79 16.64 -2.37 -6.39
CA ARG A 79 17.06 -3.75 -6.14
C ARG A 79 17.17 -4.55 -7.42
N GLU A 80 16.33 -4.23 -8.42
CA GLU A 80 16.33 -4.97 -9.68
C GLU A 80 17.42 -4.52 -10.62
N THR A 81 17.96 -3.33 -10.43
CA THR A 81 19.04 -2.81 -11.28
C THR A 81 20.20 -2.35 -10.41
N PRO A 82 20.87 -3.28 -9.73
CA PRO A 82 21.89 -2.92 -8.76
C PRO A 82 23.11 -2.23 -9.38
N ASP A 83 23.33 -2.42 -10.66
CA ASP A 83 24.50 -1.84 -11.32
C ASP A 83 24.25 -0.46 -11.88
N ALA A 84 23.02 0.00 -11.80
CA ALA A 84 22.67 1.29 -12.39
C ALA A 84 23.29 2.46 -11.65
#